data_fbc5f2390fc9973573a985c56198b453
#
_entry.id   fbc5f2390fc9973573a985c56198b453
#
_cell.length_a   1.000
_cell.length_b   1.000
_cell.length_c   1.000
_cell.angle_alpha   90.00
_cell.angle_beta   90.00
_cell.angle_gamma   90.00
#
_symmetry.space_group_name_H-M   'P 1'
#
loop_
_entity.id
_entity.type
_entity.pdbx_description
1 polymer ?
#
loop_
_entity_poly.entity_id
_entity_poly.type
_entity_poly.pdbx_seq_one_letter_code
_entity_poly.pdbx_strand_id
1 'polypeptide(L)'
;MTKKEKEIYPRSRKEMLRIIKTAEKEGHLLETVLEEFTIHPFAMPALWDCREYIWGIGQENYLKKPLIISLLALLSTMAGRLDEAKEYVSILGETPRHWQAKDFSYNDFCRVSTELVMPYMDDFSFLRIVFFLIDVGAVPILNLTLSACRPSILNGFRDFTRFGPYLERYRDIVTEMVQKLYGSGGKGVYEILLAEWYYQNNNCFQALVLVTGTIPLMEQERDMRCLFVALALQMKILLVNGQTRTAKPLVEKIRERINKTRWEELTSSLNALECLTVCYEGRNDEVEEWLENVAPDENKGIYMMDMYAYLIKIRCYLQTGKYMLAHVFVKQLIILLTPGKRHMDMCECYMLSAMIFHKAGDKKHLCEELEKCLELAEKYNYVRLLADEGNCMAQMLSIYQQEKGEDDFTNLIMELANEVGMRFPDYLKSPAEYFEELTATEKAVLRLMAQGMSNDEIANKMGKKTGTVKFHSNNIFRKLQVQNRQQAVNRGREINLL
;
A
#
# COMPACT_ATOMS: atom_id res chain seq x y z
N MET A 1 1.19 32.79 -9.61
CA MET A 1 2.22 31.96 -10.26
C MET A 1 2.61 32.60 -11.59
N THR A 2 3.88 32.85 -11.81
CA THR A 2 4.41 33.34 -13.09
C THR A 2 4.31 32.24 -14.17
N LYS A 3 4.40 32.61 -15.48
CA LYS A 3 4.37 31.62 -16.57
C LYS A 3 5.44 30.53 -16.43
N LYS A 4 6.63 30.88 -15.90
CA LYS A 4 7.73 29.96 -15.58
C LYS A 4 7.43 29.01 -14.41
N GLU A 5 6.64 29.44 -13.44
CA GLU A 5 6.24 28.58 -12.30
C GLU A 5 5.17 27.56 -12.69
N LYS A 6 4.31 27.88 -13.69
CA LYS A 6 3.30 26.95 -14.21
C LYS A 6 3.90 25.76 -14.97
N GLU A 7 5.11 25.90 -15.52
CA GLU A 7 5.82 24.86 -16.28
C GLU A 7 6.54 23.82 -15.40
N ILE A 8 6.64 24.07 -14.09
CA ILE A 8 7.44 23.24 -13.15
C ILE A 8 6.55 22.28 -12.32
N TYR A 9 5.29 22.64 -12.12
CA TYR A 9 4.36 21.85 -11.32
C TYR A 9 3.38 21.08 -12.21
N PRO A 10 2.97 19.87 -11.80
CA PRO A 10 1.98 19.11 -12.57
C PRO A 10 0.67 19.90 -12.70
N ARG A 11 -0.02 19.66 -13.83
CA ARG A 11 -1.40 20.15 -13.97
C ARG A 11 -2.29 19.49 -12.93
N SER A 12 -3.28 20.24 -12.44
CA SER A 12 -4.27 19.65 -11.53
C SER A 12 -5.10 18.56 -12.24
N ARG A 13 -5.60 17.59 -11.48
CA ARG A 13 -6.47 16.51 -11.99
C ARG A 13 -7.65 17.06 -12.80
N LYS A 14 -8.33 18.11 -12.28
CA LYS A 14 -9.47 18.74 -12.94
C LYS A 14 -9.10 19.43 -14.26
N GLU A 15 -7.95 20.10 -14.28
CA GLU A 15 -7.45 20.77 -15.48
C GLU A 15 -7.10 19.77 -16.57
N MET A 16 -6.34 18.71 -16.23
CA MET A 16 -5.95 17.65 -17.16
C MET A 16 -7.19 16.96 -17.75
N LEU A 17 -8.12 16.52 -16.88
CA LEU A 17 -9.33 15.84 -17.34
C LEU A 17 -10.19 16.74 -18.24
N ARG A 18 -10.25 18.06 -17.98
CA ARG A 18 -10.96 19.02 -18.85
C ARG A 18 -10.31 19.11 -20.22
N ILE A 19 -8.97 19.21 -20.28
CA ILE A 19 -8.22 19.27 -21.54
C ILE A 19 -8.51 18.02 -22.38
N ILE A 20 -8.35 16.85 -21.79
CA ILE A 20 -8.55 15.56 -22.49
C ILE A 20 -10.02 15.39 -22.97
N LYS A 21 -11.00 15.72 -22.14
CA LYS A 21 -12.42 15.70 -22.54
C LYS A 21 -12.75 16.64 -23.69
N THR A 22 -12.12 17.81 -23.72
CA THR A 22 -12.30 18.77 -24.80
C THR A 22 -11.70 18.23 -26.10
N ALA A 23 -10.46 17.72 -26.03
CA ALA A 23 -9.76 17.16 -27.17
C ALA A 23 -10.48 15.95 -27.79
N GLU A 24 -11.11 15.09 -26.97
CA GLU A 24 -11.95 14.00 -27.47
C GLU A 24 -13.14 14.51 -28.28
N LYS A 25 -13.88 15.49 -27.73
CA LYS A 25 -15.03 16.10 -28.42
C LYS A 25 -14.68 16.78 -29.74
N GLU A 26 -13.49 17.38 -29.80
CA GLU A 26 -12.97 18.11 -30.96
C GLU A 26 -12.22 17.21 -31.96
N GLY A 27 -12.03 15.91 -31.62
CA GLY A 27 -11.45 14.92 -32.53
C GLY A 27 -9.92 14.95 -32.63
N HIS A 28 -9.23 15.59 -31.68
CA HIS A 28 -7.75 15.64 -31.65
C HIS A 28 -7.14 15.05 -30.35
N LEU A 29 -7.83 14.04 -29.80
CA LEU A 29 -7.42 13.40 -28.52
C LEU A 29 -5.97 12.88 -28.55
N LEU A 30 -5.58 12.20 -29.63
CA LEU A 30 -4.28 11.57 -29.76
C LEU A 30 -3.12 12.60 -29.67
N GLU A 31 -3.25 13.69 -30.41
CA GLU A 31 -2.28 14.78 -30.44
C GLU A 31 -2.15 15.44 -29.07
N THR A 32 -3.31 15.69 -28.43
CA THR A 32 -3.34 16.30 -27.10
C THR A 32 -2.74 15.39 -26.03
N VAL A 33 -3.01 14.07 -26.04
CA VAL A 33 -2.39 13.12 -25.13
C VAL A 33 -0.87 13.10 -25.31
N LEU A 34 -0.39 13.06 -26.56
CA LEU A 34 1.05 13.11 -26.84
C LEU A 34 1.70 14.38 -26.33
N GLU A 35 1.07 15.53 -26.52
CA GLU A 35 1.57 16.84 -26.08
C GLU A 35 1.61 16.92 -24.55
N GLU A 36 0.48 16.71 -23.89
CA GLU A 36 0.32 16.90 -22.45
C GLU A 36 1.20 15.98 -21.62
N PHE A 37 1.35 14.71 -22.04
CA PHE A 37 2.17 13.74 -21.29
C PHE A 37 3.66 13.69 -21.72
N THR A 38 4.06 14.48 -22.71
CA THR A 38 5.49 14.65 -23.10
C THR A 38 6.08 15.92 -22.52
N ILE A 39 5.36 17.04 -22.62
CA ILE A 39 5.89 18.37 -22.34
C ILE A 39 5.71 18.79 -20.89
N HIS A 40 4.62 18.36 -20.27
CA HIS A 40 4.26 18.79 -18.92
C HIS A 40 4.48 17.68 -17.88
N PRO A 41 5.03 18.02 -16.69
CA PRO A 41 4.98 17.09 -15.57
C PRO A 41 3.53 16.76 -15.26
N PHE A 42 3.25 15.51 -14.96
CA PHE A 42 1.90 15.07 -14.58
C PHE A 42 1.94 14.24 -13.29
N ALA A 43 0.89 14.34 -12.51
CA ALA A 43 0.68 13.49 -11.36
C ALA A 43 -0.05 12.20 -11.77
N MET A 44 0.31 11.07 -11.16
CA MET A 44 -0.30 9.76 -11.45
C MET A 44 -1.84 9.76 -11.37
N PRO A 45 -2.48 10.40 -10.36
CA PRO A 45 -3.94 10.48 -10.33
C PRO A 45 -4.56 11.23 -11.53
N ALA A 46 -3.85 12.21 -12.12
CA ALA A 46 -4.33 12.91 -13.31
C ALA A 46 -4.31 11.98 -14.54
N LEU A 47 -3.27 11.18 -14.71
CA LEU A 47 -3.21 10.13 -15.72
C LEU A 47 -4.33 9.09 -15.51
N TRP A 48 -4.51 8.65 -14.29
CA TRP A 48 -5.55 7.69 -13.92
C TRP A 48 -6.97 8.19 -14.22
N ASP A 49 -7.25 9.46 -13.94
CA ASP A 49 -8.56 10.06 -14.26
C ASP A 49 -8.83 10.12 -15.78
N CYS A 50 -7.77 10.15 -16.58
CA CYS A 50 -7.87 10.16 -18.04
C CYS A 50 -7.85 8.75 -18.68
N ARG A 51 -7.77 7.67 -17.90
CA ARG A 51 -7.54 6.30 -18.37
C ARG A 51 -8.55 5.82 -19.41
N GLU A 52 -9.83 6.11 -19.25
CA GLU A 52 -10.87 5.64 -20.17
C GLU A 52 -10.68 6.23 -21.59
N TYR A 53 -10.21 7.48 -21.67
CA TYR A 53 -9.91 8.15 -22.92
C TYR A 53 -8.66 7.54 -23.59
N ILE A 54 -7.63 7.24 -22.80
CA ILE A 54 -6.37 6.67 -23.30
C ILE A 54 -6.57 5.21 -23.71
N TRP A 55 -7.30 4.41 -22.91
CA TRP A 55 -7.68 3.04 -23.29
C TRP A 55 -8.62 2.99 -24.51
N GLY A 56 -9.39 4.04 -24.77
CA GLY A 56 -10.25 4.18 -25.94
C GLY A 56 -9.50 4.47 -27.25
N ILE A 57 -8.20 4.77 -27.20
CA ILE A 57 -7.39 4.99 -28.40
C ILE A 57 -7.25 3.65 -29.16
N GLY A 58 -7.74 3.58 -30.40
CA GLY A 58 -7.75 2.39 -31.22
C GLY A 58 -6.33 1.87 -31.53
N GLN A 59 -6.21 0.58 -31.72
CA GLN A 59 -4.92 -0.11 -31.94
C GLN A 59 -4.15 0.45 -33.14
N GLU A 60 -4.83 0.74 -34.23
CA GLU A 60 -4.25 1.36 -35.43
C GLU A 60 -3.59 2.72 -35.17
N ASN A 61 -4.04 3.42 -34.14
CA ASN A 61 -3.53 4.75 -33.76
C ASN A 61 -2.34 4.64 -32.81
N TYR A 62 -2.33 3.70 -31.85
CA TYR A 62 -1.26 3.64 -30.86
C TYR A 62 -0.04 2.82 -31.31
N LEU A 63 -0.18 1.83 -32.19
CA LEU A 63 0.94 0.96 -32.62
C LEU A 63 2.14 1.73 -33.20
N LYS A 64 1.92 2.92 -33.76
CA LYS A 64 2.96 3.79 -34.30
C LYS A 64 3.42 4.91 -33.33
N LYS A 65 2.94 4.88 -32.10
CA LYS A 65 3.15 5.93 -31.10
C LYS A 65 3.73 5.34 -29.80
N PRO A 66 5.04 5.16 -29.69
CA PRO A 66 5.67 4.49 -28.53
C PRO A 66 5.26 5.08 -27.18
N LEU A 67 5.07 6.39 -27.07
CA LEU A 67 4.62 7.03 -25.82
C LEU A 67 3.20 6.55 -25.42
N ILE A 68 2.28 6.43 -26.37
CA ILE A 68 0.92 5.94 -26.03
C ILE A 68 0.99 4.50 -25.51
N ILE A 69 1.82 3.65 -26.13
CA ILE A 69 2.04 2.27 -25.64
C ILE A 69 2.62 2.29 -24.23
N SER A 70 3.56 3.18 -23.94
CA SER A 70 4.12 3.37 -22.60
C SER A 70 3.06 3.81 -21.58
N LEU A 71 2.17 4.73 -21.95
CA LEU A 71 1.07 5.18 -21.08
C LEU A 71 0.05 4.05 -20.84
N LEU A 72 -0.28 3.25 -21.86
CA LEU A 72 -1.14 2.07 -21.73
C LEU A 72 -0.53 1.02 -20.80
N ALA A 73 0.76 0.71 -20.96
CA ALA A 73 1.49 -0.20 -20.06
C ALA A 73 1.47 0.32 -18.61
N LEU A 74 1.69 1.63 -18.41
CA LEU A 74 1.65 2.25 -17.09
C LEU A 74 0.26 2.18 -16.48
N LEU A 75 -0.78 2.54 -17.24
CA LEU A 75 -2.17 2.47 -16.78
C LEU A 75 -2.59 1.05 -16.41
N SER A 76 -2.20 0.05 -17.21
CA SER A 76 -2.46 -1.36 -16.90
C SER A 76 -1.73 -1.81 -15.62
N THR A 77 -0.50 -1.34 -15.42
CA THR A 77 0.24 -1.55 -14.15
C THR A 77 -0.49 -0.92 -12.97
N MET A 78 -0.96 0.33 -13.11
CA MET A 78 -1.71 1.04 -12.06
C MET A 78 -3.05 0.36 -11.73
N ALA A 79 -3.65 -0.33 -12.72
CA ALA A 79 -4.86 -1.15 -12.55
C ALA A 79 -4.58 -2.56 -12.01
N GLY A 80 -3.31 -2.92 -11.77
CA GLY A 80 -2.92 -4.26 -11.35
C GLY A 80 -2.98 -5.32 -12.46
N ARG A 81 -3.16 -4.92 -13.72
CA ARG A 81 -3.24 -5.80 -14.90
C ARG A 81 -1.85 -6.05 -15.46
N LEU A 82 -0.99 -6.77 -14.71
CA LEU A 82 0.43 -6.89 -15.05
C LEU A 82 0.70 -7.68 -16.35
N ASP A 83 -0.16 -8.63 -16.71
CA ASP A 83 0.02 -9.38 -17.96
C ASP A 83 -0.29 -8.51 -19.17
N GLU A 84 -1.34 -7.70 -19.11
CA GLU A 84 -1.65 -6.69 -20.14
C GLU A 84 -0.52 -5.65 -20.25
N ALA A 85 0.05 -5.22 -19.14
CA ALA A 85 1.20 -4.32 -19.13
C ALA A 85 2.42 -4.93 -19.84
N LYS A 86 2.69 -6.23 -19.63
CA LYS A 86 3.76 -6.97 -20.35
C LYS A 86 3.50 -7.04 -21.85
N GLU A 87 2.25 -7.24 -22.27
CA GLU A 87 1.87 -7.24 -23.68
C GLU A 87 2.21 -5.89 -24.33
N TYR A 88 1.82 -4.77 -23.71
CA TYR A 88 2.17 -3.45 -24.21
C TYR A 88 3.68 -3.22 -24.28
N VAL A 89 4.44 -3.62 -23.25
CA VAL A 89 5.90 -3.53 -23.26
C VAL A 89 6.49 -4.37 -24.41
N SER A 90 5.95 -5.55 -24.70
CA SER A 90 6.43 -6.41 -25.80
C SER A 90 6.25 -5.77 -27.17
N ILE A 91 5.21 -4.94 -27.37
CA ILE A 91 5.00 -4.18 -28.62
C ILE A 91 6.13 -3.16 -28.85
N LEU A 92 6.73 -2.61 -27.78
CA LEU A 92 7.89 -1.72 -27.90
C LEU A 92 9.19 -2.44 -28.30
N GLY A 93 9.16 -3.78 -28.38
CA GLY A 93 10.28 -4.62 -28.79
C GLY A 93 11.07 -5.24 -27.65
N GLU A 94 12.12 -5.98 -27.97
CA GLU A 94 12.98 -6.63 -26.98
C GLU A 94 14.13 -5.71 -26.55
N THR A 95 14.54 -5.81 -25.30
CA THR A 95 15.69 -5.08 -24.75
C THR A 95 16.99 -5.67 -25.28
N PRO A 96 17.77 -4.96 -26.10
CA PRO A 96 19.04 -5.46 -26.62
C PRO A 96 19.99 -5.85 -25.47
N ARG A 97 20.78 -6.90 -25.68
CA ARG A 97 21.80 -7.31 -24.70
C ARG A 97 22.93 -6.27 -24.58
N HIS A 98 23.23 -5.57 -25.68
CA HIS A 98 24.24 -4.51 -25.76
C HIS A 98 23.67 -3.32 -26.52
N TRP A 99 23.62 -2.17 -25.86
CA TRP A 99 23.24 -0.90 -26.47
C TRP A 99 24.47 -0.04 -26.75
N GLN A 100 24.47 0.58 -27.94
CA GLN A 100 25.37 1.68 -28.21
C GLN A 100 24.58 2.98 -28.27
N ALA A 101 25.06 4.03 -27.64
CA ALA A 101 24.34 5.31 -27.57
C ALA A 101 23.92 5.86 -28.94
N LYS A 102 24.72 5.60 -29.98
CA LYS A 102 24.42 6.02 -31.36
C LYS A 102 23.22 5.35 -32.02
N ASP A 103 22.84 4.17 -31.53
CA ASP A 103 21.74 3.36 -32.10
C ASP A 103 20.44 3.49 -31.28
N PHE A 104 20.43 4.37 -30.27
CA PHE A 104 19.33 4.53 -29.32
C PHE A 104 18.22 5.42 -29.90
N SER A 105 17.11 4.80 -30.28
CA SER A 105 15.95 5.45 -30.89
C SER A 105 14.97 5.99 -29.81
N TYR A 106 14.02 6.83 -30.26
CA TYR A 106 12.92 7.28 -29.41
C TYR A 106 12.04 6.11 -28.93
N ASN A 107 11.84 5.10 -29.78
CA ASN A 107 11.13 3.87 -29.38
C ASN A 107 11.87 3.12 -28.26
N ASP A 108 13.20 3.00 -28.37
CA ASP A 108 14.03 2.40 -27.34
C ASP A 108 13.94 3.19 -26.03
N PHE A 109 13.92 4.52 -26.11
CA PHE A 109 13.77 5.39 -24.96
C PHE A 109 12.41 5.20 -24.25
N CYS A 110 11.31 5.14 -25.00
CA CYS A 110 9.98 4.84 -24.45
C CYS A 110 9.96 3.46 -23.79
N ARG A 111 10.50 2.46 -24.46
CA ARG A 111 10.57 1.09 -23.95
C ARG A 111 11.35 1.02 -22.64
N VAL A 112 12.58 1.54 -22.62
CA VAL A 112 13.46 1.52 -21.43
C VAL A 112 12.83 2.26 -20.26
N SER A 113 12.23 3.44 -20.52
CA SER A 113 11.51 4.19 -19.51
C SER A 113 10.33 3.43 -18.93
N THR A 114 9.63 2.68 -19.79
CA THR A 114 8.49 1.85 -19.36
C THR A 114 8.95 0.64 -18.56
N GLU A 115 9.95 -0.11 -19.06
CA GLU A 115 10.50 -1.27 -18.36
C GLU A 115 11.05 -0.91 -16.97
N LEU A 116 11.72 0.25 -16.83
CA LEU A 116 12.28 0.71 -15.55
C LEU A 116 11.23 0.78 -14.43
N VAL A 117 10.00 1.07 -14.79
CA VAL A 117 8.90 1.27 -13.84
C VAL A 117 8.05 0.00 -13.64
N MET A 118 8.26 -1.04 -14.43
CA MET A 118 7.51 -2.28 -14.28
C MET A 118 7.94 -3.04 -13.02
N PRO A 119 7.00 -3.40 -12.13
CA PRO A 119 7.32 -4.02 -10.85
C PRO A 119 7.85 -5.45 -10.99
N TYR A 120 7.65 -6.10 -12.12
CA TYR A 120 8.07 -7.49 -12.38
C TYR A 120 9.48 -7.63 -12.94
N MET A 121 10.14 -6.54 -13.30
CA MET A 121 11.53 -6.59 -13.81
C MET A 121 12.49 -7.13 -12.75
N ASP A 122 13.41 -8.01 -13.17
CA ASP A 122 14.47 -8.50 -12.31
C ASP A 122 15.53 -7.42 -12.04
N ASP A 123 16.32 -7.60 -10.98
CA ASP A 123 17.27 -6.60 -10.52
C ASP A 123 18.42 -6.37 -11.48
N PHE A 124 18.91 -7.41 -12.11
CA PHE A 124 20.02 -7.29 -13.06
C PHE A 124 19.59 -6.45 -14.27
N SER A 125 18.42 -6.75 -14.83
CA SER A 125 17.83 -5.97 -15.92
C SER A 125 17.57 -4.52 -15.50
N PHE A 126 17.03 -4.31 -14.30
CA PHE A 126 16.81 -2.96 -13.74
C PHE A 126 18.10 -2.17 -13.64
N LEU A 127 19.14 -2.71 -13.01
CA LEU A 127 20.43 -2.03 -12.84
C LEU A 127 21.09 -1.76 -14.20
N ARG A 128 21.03 -2.71 -15.12
CA ARG A 128 21.56 -2.54 -16.49
C ARG A 128 20.91 -1.36 -17.21
N ILE A 129 19.60 -1.21 -17.11
CA ILE A 129 18.87 -0.06 -17.69
C ILE A 129 19.26 1.23 -17.01
N VAL A 130 19.32 1.25 -15.68
CA VAL A 130 19.72 2.46 -14.93
C VAL A 130 21.11 2.93 -15.34
N PHE A 131 22.10 2.05 -15.36
CA PHE A 131 23.46 2.41 -15.77
C PHE A 131 23.52 2.86 -17.23
N PHE A 132 22.76 2.23 -18.12
CA PHE A 132 22.68 2.67 -19.50
C PHE A 132 22.08 4.09 -19.64
N LEU A 133 20.98 4.41 -18.94
CA LEU A 133 20.38 5.74 -18.94
C LEU A 133 21.36 6.81 -18.41
N ILE A 134 22.13 6.48 -17.40
CA ILE A 134 23.19 7.32 -16.85
C ILE A 134 24.28 7.58 -17.91
N ASP A 135 24.70 6.56 -18.62
CA ASP A 135 25.77 6.61 -19.62
C ASP A 135 25.38 7.49 -20.83
N VAL A 136 24.11 7.38 -21.27
CA VAL A 136 23.61 8.21 -22.38
C VAL A 136 23.10 9.58 -21.93
N GLY A 137 23.12 9.89 -20.65
CA GLY A 137 22.62 11.16 -20.08
C GLY A 137 21.12 11.36 -20.24
N ALA A 138 20.35 10.28 -20.33
CA ALA A 138 18.90 10.33 -20.52
C ALA A 138 18.14 10.23 -19.19
N VAL A 139 17.12 11.10 -19.04
CA VAL A 139 16.16 11.02 -17.93
C VAL A 139 14.91 10.29 -18.41
N PRO A 140 14.39 9.29 -17.67
CA PRO A 140 13.19 8.55 -18.07
C PRO A 140 12.00 9.47 -18.33
N ILE A 141 11.24 9.22 -19.41
CA ILE A 141 10.01 9.98 -19.75
C ILE A 141 8.99 9.84 -18.61
N LEU A 142 8.80 8.59 -18.17
CA LEU A 142 7.95 8.27 -17.04
C LEU A 142 8.76 8.46 -15.77
N ASN A 143 8.88 9.71 -15.33
CA ASN A 143 9.50 10.06 -14.05
C ASN A 143 8.59 9.55 -12.91
N LEU A 144 8.55 8.24 -12.76
CA LEU A 144 7.77 7.60 -11.72
C LEU A 144 8.35 7.96 -10.37
N THR A 145 7.48 8.45 -9.60
CA THR A 145 7.72 8.81 -8.23
C THR A 145 8.23 7.62 -7.46
N LEU A 146 9.37 7.79 -6.88
CA LEU A 146 9.90 6.81 -5.93
C LEU A 146 8.88 6.47 -4.84
N SER A 147 7.99 7.42 -4.47
CA SER A 147 7.00 7.29 -3.40
C SER A 147 5.55 7.11 -3.87
N ALA A 148 5.31 6.60 -5.09
CA ALA A 148 3.97 6.59 -5.69
C ALA A 148 2.93 5.79 -4.90
N CYS A 149 3.26 4.57 -4.47
CA CYS A 149 2.29 3.66 -3.84
C CYS A 149 2.21 3.79 -2.31
N ARG A 150 3.23 4.37 -1.69
CA ARG A 150 3.30 4.58 -0.24
C ARG A 150 4.36 5.63 0.11
N PRO A 151 4.33 6.21 1.32
CA PRO A 151 5.31 7.20 1.77
C PRO A 151 6.66 6.53 2.08
N SER A 152 7.31 6.01 1.05
CA SER A 152 8.58 5.29 1.11
C SER A 152 9.32 5.44 -0.21
N ILE A 153 10.63 5.58 -0.16
CA ILE A 153 11.52 5.44 -1.32
C ILE A 153 11.96 3.98 -1.43
N LEU A 154 12.24 3.35 -0.29
CA LEU A 154 12.71 1.97 -0.22
C LEU A 154 11.67 0.97 -0.74
N ASN A 155 10.38 1.21 -0.47
CA ASN A 155 9.25 0.43 -0.97
C ASN A 155 8.15 1.33 -1.57
N GLY A 156 8.52 2.27 -2.42
CA GLY A 156 7.60 3.14 -3.13
C GLY A 156 6.88 2.42 -4.28
N PHE A 157 7.13 2.86 -5.51
CA PHE A 157 6.57 2.17 -6.68
C PHE A 157 7.16 0.77 -6.88
N ARG A 158 8.48 0.61 -6.64
CA ARG A 158 9.21 -0.66 -6.69
C ARG A 158 9.73 -1.01 -5.29
N ASP A 159 9.82 -2.29 -4.99
CA ASP A 159 10.39 -2.78 -3.73
C ASP A 159 11.92 -2.92 -3.85
N PHE A 160 12.64 -2.02 -3.18
CA PHE A 160 14.10 -2.00 -3.07
C PHE A 160 14.61 -2.53 -1.73
N THR A 161 13.75 -3.05 -0.86
CA THR A 161 14.11 -3.43 0.52
C THR A 161 15.22 -4.47 0.59
N ARG A 162 15.33 -5.34 -0.41
CA ARG A 162 16.42 -6.34 -0.55
C ARG A 162 17.81 -5.73 -0.74
N PHE A 163 17.90 -4.46 -1.17
CA PHE A 163 19.18 -3.74 -1.28
C PHE A 163 19.59 -3.05 0.02
N GLY A 164 18.71 -3.01 1.01
CA GLY A 164 18.94 -2.37 2.31
C GLY A 164 20.28 -2.73 2.95
N PRO A 165 20.64 -4.04 3.08
CA PRO A 165 21.92 -4.47 3.67
C PRO A 165 23.16 -3.95 2.94
N TYR A 166 23.02 -3.50 1.72
CA TYR A 166 24.14 -3.06 0.88
C TYR A 166 24.24 -1.54 0.76
N LEU A 167 23.28 -0.77 1.26
CA LEU A 167 23.23 0.69 1.09
C LEU A 167 24.49 1.39 1.61
N GLU A 168 24.99 1.03 2.78
CA GLU A 168 26.19 1.64 3.34
C GLU A 168 27.43 1.32 2.49
N ARG A 169 27.56 0.07 2.07
CA ARG A 169 28.71 -0.40 1.27
C ARG A 169 28.78 0.28 -0.10
N TYR A 170 27.63 0.55 -0.72
CA TYR A 170 27.56 1.11 -2.09
C TYR A 170 27.09 2.57 -2.10
N ARG A 171 27.34 3.30 -1.02
CA ARG A 171 26.92 4.70 -0.85
C ARG A 171 27.21 5.57 -2.06
N ASP A 172 28.47 5.60 -2.50
CA ASP A 172 28.90 6.51 -3.58
C ASP A 172 28.19 6.17 -4.90
N ILE A 173 28.07 4.89 -5.21
CA ILE A 173 27.38 4.40 -6.42
C ILE A 173 25.90 4.79 -6.39
N VAL A 174 25.22 4.53 -5.28
CA VAL A 174 23.78 4.83 -5.15
C VAL A 174 23.56 6.35 -5.19
N THR A 175 24.41 7.13 -4.52
CA THR A 175 24.33 8.61 -4.51
C THR A 175 24.52 9.17 -5.92
N GLU A 176 25.55 8.73 -6.64
CA GLU A 176 25.80 9.13 -8.01
C GLU A 176 24.65 8.76 -8.96
N MET A 177 24.15 7.53 -8.84
CA MET A 177 23.04 7.02 -9.63
C MET A 177 21.78 7.88 -9.43
N VAL A 178 21.42 8.14 -8.18
CA VAL A 178 20.23 8.94 -7.84
C VAL A 178 20.38 10.39 -8.34
N GLN A 179 21.55 11.00 -8.15
CA GLN A 179 21.81 12.36 -8.62
C GLN A 179 21.75 12.49 -10.14
N LYS A 180 22.28 11.51 -10.88
CA LYS A 180 22.21 11.49 -12.35
C LYS A 180 20.78 11.29 -12.87
N LEU A 181 19.98 10.43 -12.22
CA LEU A 181 18.60 10.16 -12.63
C LEU A 181 17.62 11.29 -12.28
N TYR A 182 17.82 11.94 -11.14
CA TYR A 182 16.86 12.92 -10.59
C TYR A 182 17.41 14.37 -10.55
N GLY A 183 18.65 14.57 -10.97
CA GLY A 183 19.29 15.90 -10.93
C GLY A 183 19.30 16.48 -9.51
N SER A 184 18.85 17.73 -9.36
CA SER A 184 18.76 18.38 -8.05
C SER A 184 17.76 17.69 -7.12
N GLY A 185 16.68 17.09 -7.67
CA GLY A 185 15.70 16.30 -6.91
C GLY A 185 16.25 15.01 -6.29
N GLY A 186 17.46 14.59 -6.69
CA GLY A 186 18.17 13.45 -6.10
C GLY A 186 18.90 13.76 -4.80
N LYS A 187 19.00 15.03 -4.38
CA LYS A 187 19.65 15.40 -3.14
C LYS A 187 18.90 14.84 -1.92
N GLY A 188 19.64 14.14 -1.07
CA GLY A 188 19.11 13.57 0.16
C GLY A 188 18.34 12.25 -0.02
N VAL A 189 18.12 11.77 -1.24
CA VAL A 189 17.39 10.53 -1.50
C VAL A 189 18.13 9.33 -0.92
N TYR A 190 19.48 9.28 -1.05
CA TYR A 190 20.28 8.21 -0.45
C TYR A 190 20.13 8.19 1.09
N GLU A 191 20.21 9.35 1.72
CA GLU A 191 20.09 9.49 3.18
C GLU A 191 18.71 9.02 3.67
N ILE A 192 17.64 9.29 2.92
CA ILE A 192 16.30 8.80 3.27
C ILE A 192 16.16 7.30 3.03
N LEU A 193 16.70 6.75 1.95
CA LEU A 193 16.75 5.30 1.75
C LEU A 193 17.43 4.60 2.94
N LEU A 194 18.58 5.13 3.37
CA LEU A 194 19.32 4.58 4.51
C LEU A 194 18.55 4.76 5.83
N ALA A 195 17.87 5.90 6.01
CA ALA A 195 17.05 6.15 7.19
C ALA A 195 15.86 5.19 7.27
N GLU A 196 15.18 4.90 6.15
CA GLU A 196 14.10 3.90 6.11
C GLU A 196 14.63 2.51 6.45
N TRP A 197 15.80 2.15 5.95
CA TRP A 197 16.45 0.90 6.27
C TRP A 197 16.80 0.81 7.76
N TYR A 198 17.41 1.84 8.33
CA TYR A 198 17.68 1.88 9.78
C TYR A 198 16.41 1.78 10.62
N TYR A 199 15.34 2.45 10.20
CA TYR A 199 14.06 2.34 10.88
C TYR A 199 13.56 0.89 10.89
N GLN A 200 13.55 0.22 9.74
CA GLN A 200 13.10 -1.17 9.64
C GLN A 200 13.91 -2.11 10.53
N ASN A 201 15.19 -1.83 10.72
CA ASN A 201 16.10 -2.60 11.59
C ASN A 201 16.10 -2.13 13.06
N ASN A 202 15.07 -1.41 13.48
CA ASN A 202 14.93 -0.87 14.83
C ASN A 202 16.01 0.14 15.26
N ASN A 203 16.77 0.72 14.33
CA ASN A 203 17.71 1.80 14.61
C ASN A 203 17.07 3.17 14.45
N CYS A 204 16.00 3.43 15.24
CA CYS A 204 15.18 4.63 15.13
C CYS A 204 15.97 5.91 15.38
N PHE A 205 16.99 5.88 16.24
CA PHE A 205 17.83 7.05 16.52
C PHE A 205 18.63 7.49 15.30
N GLN A 206 19.34 6.55 14.64
CA GLN A 206 20.09 6.87 13.43
C GLN A 206 19.17 7.29 12.28
N ALA A 207 18.02 6.63 12.15
CA ALA A 207 17.00 7.03 11.18
C ALA A 207 16.56 8.49 11.40
N LEU A 208 16.26 8.89 12.64
CA LEU A 208 15.84 10.24 12.98
C LEU A 208 16.94 11.28 12.73
N VAL A 209 18.20 10.95 13.05
CA VAL A 209 19.36 11.82 12.78
C VAL A 209 19.49 12.09 11.29
N LEU A 210 19.45 11.06 10.44
CA LEU A 210 19.53 11.20 8.99
C LEU A 210 18.37 12.02 8.44
N VAL A 211 17.14 11.70 8.81
CA VAL A 211 15.94 12.41 8.36
C VAL A 211 16.01 13.89 8.73
N THR A 212 16.33 14.20 9.99
CA THR A 212 16.36 15.58 10.49
C THR A 212 17.45 16.40 9.80
N GLY A 213 18.60 15.79 9.52
CA GLY A 213 19.71 16.44 8.81
C GLY A 213 19.42 16.67 7.31
N THR A 214 18.57 15.81 6.72
CA THR A 214 18.32 15.83 5.27
C THR A 214 17.14 16.72 4.88
N ILE A 215 16.12 16.86 5.72
CA ILE A 215 14.91 17.70 5.45
C ILE A 215 15.28 19.11 4.99
N PRO A 216 16.18 19.87 5.64
CA PRO A 216 16.53 21.23 5.20
C PRO A 216 17.12 21.30 3.80
N LEU A 217 17.85 20.26 3.37
CA LEU A 217 18.41 20.17 2.02
C LEU A 217 17.32 19.95 0.98
N MET A 218 16.36 19.05 1.28
CA MET A 218 15.22 18.74 0.42
C MET A 218 14.21 19.91 0.33
N GLU A 219 14.08 20.70 1.39
CA GLU A 219 13.17 21.85 1.41
C GLU A 219 13.54 22.94 0.40
N GLN A 220 14.79 22.98 -0.05
CA GLN A 220 15.26 23.90 -1.08
C GLN A 220 14.86 23.44 -2.50
N GLU A 221 14.56 22.16 -2.66
CA GLU A 221 14.14 21.58 -3.92
C GLU A 221 12.61 21.77 -4.14
N ARG A 222 12.22 21.77 -5.41
CA ARG A 222 10.79 21.95 -5.77
C ARG A 222 10.01 20.64 -5.80
N ASP A 223 10.73 19.51 -5.85
CA ASP A 223 10.13 18.18 -5.86
C ASP A 223 9.71 17.79 -4.43
N MET A 224 8.41 17.69 -4.22
CA MET A 224 7.83 17.37 -2.92
C MET A 224 7.91 15.88 -2.58
N ARG A 225 8.14 15.00 -3.56
CA ARG A 225 7.95 13.54 -3.39
C ARG A 225 8.92 12.92 -2.39
N CYS A 226 10.20 13.23 -2.50
CA CYS A 226 11.22 12.74 -1.55
C CYS A 226 11.12 13.43 -0.19
N LEU A 227 10.83 14.74 -0.18
CA LEU A 227 10.58 15.48 1.07
C LEU A 227 9.36 14.92 1.82
N PHE A 228 8.32 14.52 1.10
CA PHE A 228 7.16 13.87 1.70
C PHE A 228 7.56 12.59 2.46
N VAL A 229 8.38 11.73 1.86
CA VAL A 229 8.87 10.51 2.51
C VAL A 229 9.67 10.84 3.77
N ALA A 230 10.57 11.83 3.70
CA ALA A 230 11.36 12.26 4.87
C ALA A 230 10.46 12.72 6.03
N LEU A 231 9.47 13.57 5.75
CA LEU A 231 8.53 14.06 6.76
C LEU A 231 7.62 12.96 7.29
N ALA A 232 7.16 12.05 6.43
CA ALA A 232 6.34 10.89 6.82
C ALA A 232 7.12 9.92 7.71
N LEU A 233 8.39 9.66 7.39
CA LEU A 233 9.26 8.82 8.23
C LEU A 233 9.53 9.48 9.58
N GLN A 234 9.82 10.79 9.61
CA GLN A 234 9.97 11.55 10.84
C GLN A 234 8.71 11.45 11.71
N MET A 235 7.55 11.67 11.11
CA MET A 235 6.26 11.53 11.78
C MET A 235 6.06 10.12 12.36
N LYS A 236 6.36 9.08 11.56
CA LYS A 236 6.23 7.69 11.99
C LYS A 236 7.14 7.37 13.19
N ILE A 237 8.39 7.81 13.16
CA ILE A 237 9.33 7.63 14.29
C ILE A 237 8.81 8.34 15.54
N LEU A 238 8.33 9.58 15.42
CA LEU A 238 7.76 10.33 16.55
C LEU A 238 6.51 9.63 17.10
N LEU A 239 5.65 9.13 16.22
CA LEU A 239 4.43 8.45 16.60
C LEU A 239 4.73 7.21 17.45
N VAL A 240 5.54 6.26 16.93
CA VAL A 240 5.83 5.01 17.67
C VAL A 240 6.60 5.23 18.97
N ASN A 241 7.27 6.39 19.12
CA ASN A 241 7.88 6.83 20.37
C ASN A 241 6.91 7.56 21.31
N GLY A 242 5.61 7.61 21.01
CA GLY A 242 4.59 8.23 21.84
C GLY A 242 4.52 9.76 21.74
N GLN A 243 5.22 10.36 20.80
CA GLN A 243 5.28 11.82 20.61
C GLN A 243 4.19 12.31 19.63
N THR A 244 2.94 11.88 19.84
CA THR A 244 1.80 12.18 18.95
C THR A 244 1.55 13.68 18.79
N ARG A 245 1.71 14.46 19.86
CA ARG A 245 1.54 15.93 19.84
C ARG A 245 2.53 16.64 18.90
N THR A 246 3.74 16.08 18.76
CA THR A 246 4.78 16.62 17.86
C THR A 246 4.57 16.13 16.42
N ALA A 247 3.98 14.95 16.22
CA ALA A 247 3.70 14.39 14.92
C ALA A 247 2.56 15.13 14.18
N LYS A 248 1.49 15.53 14.87
CA LYS A 248 0.32 16.21 14.28
C LYS A 248 0.65 17.45 13.43
N PRO A 249 1.44 18.43 13.91
CA PRO A 249 1.77 19.61 13.12
C PRO A 249 2.52 19.31 11.82
N LEU A 250 3.20 18.16 11.72
CA LEU A 250 3.86 17.74 10.50
C LEU A 250 2.85 17.40 9.39
N VAL A 251 1.70 16.83 9.72
CA VAL A 251 0.63 16.54 8.77
C VAL A 251 0.15 17.81 8.08
N GLU A 252 -0.14 18.85 8.85
CA GLU A 252 -0.59 20.13 8.31
C GLU A 252 0.49 20.77 7.42
N LYS A 253 1.74 20.76 7.86
CA LYS A 253 2.87 21.25 7.09
C LYS A 253 3.01 20.52 5.74
N ILE A 254 2.83 19.19 5.74
CA ILE A 254 2.87 18.38 4.52
C ILE A 254 1.69 18.74 3.61
N ARG A 255 0.48 18.82 4.16
CA ARG A 255 -0.76 19.13 3.44
C ARG A 255 -0.69 20.49 2.74
N GLU A 256 -0.24 21.53 3.44
CA GLU A 256 -0.02 22.86 2.88
C GLU A 256 0.95 22.83 1.70
N ARG A 257 2.05 22.06 1.83
CA ARG A 257 3.03 21.94 0.75
C ARG A 257 2.50 21.18 -0.45
N ILE A 258 1.79 20.07 -0.25
CA ILE A 258 1.14 19.32 -1.34
C ILE A 258 0.19 20.25 -2.13
N ASN A 259 -0.65 20.99 -1.43
CA ASN A 259 -1.58 21.93 -2.04
C ASN A 259 -0.87 23.04 -2.83
N LYS A 260 0.24 23.57 -2.29
CA LYS A 260 1.03 24.60 -2.95
C LYS A 260 1.75 24.10 -4.19
N THR A 261 2.25 22.88 -4.17
CA THR A 261 3.06 22.28 -5.24
C THR A 261 2.27 21.44 -6.22
N ARG A 262 0.98 21.19 -5.95
CA ARG A 262 0.05 20.37 -6.77
C ARG A 262 0.48 18.91 -6.95
N TRP A 263 1.27 18.36 -6.04
CA TRP A 263 1.60 16.93 -6.01
C TRP A 263 0.46 16.12 -5.38
N GLU A 264 -0.71 16.13 -6.05
CA GLU A 264 -1.95 15.51 -5.57
C GLU A 264 -1.83 13.99 -5.35
N GLU A 265 -0.85 13.35 -5.97
CA GLU A 265 -0.58 11.91 -5.80
C GLU A 265 -0.19 11.53 -4.36
N LEU A 266 0.33 12.47 -3.59
CA LEU A 266 0.75 12.25 -2.21
C LEU A 266 -0.42 12.34 -1.21
N THR A 267 -1.57 12.85 -1.64
CA THR A 267 -2.71 13.13 -0.76
C THR A 267 -3.30 11.86 -0.17
N SER A 268 -3.45 10.79 -0.96
CA SER A 268 -3.98 9.51 -0.48
C SER A 268 -3.11 8.92 0.63
N SER A 269 -1.80 8.87 0.43
CA SER A 269 -0.84 8.39 1.42
C SER A 269 -0.78 9.29 2.67
N LEU A 270 -0.93 10.61 2.53
CA LEU A 270 -0.98 11.53 3.68
C LEU A 270 -2.23 11.30 4.52
N ASN A 271 -3.40 11.19 3.89
CA ASN A 271 -4.66 10.93 4.58
C ASN A 271 -4.63 9.58 5.30
N ALA A 272 -4.01 8.56 4.70
CA ALA A 272 -3.83 7.26 5.33
C ALA A 272 -2.87 7.33 6.53
N LEU A 273 -1.78 8.09 6.43
CA LEU A 273 -0.83 8.28 7.53
C LEU A 273 -1.47 9.04 8.71
N GLU A 274 -2.31 10.03 8.43
CA GLU A 274 -3.12 10.71 9.43
C GLU A 274 -4.09 9.75 10.11
N CYS A 275 -4.82 8.95 9.32
CA CYS A 275 -5.73 7.92 9.85
C CYS A 275 -5.00 6.89 10.71
N LEU A 276 -3.79 6.47 10.33
CA LEU A 276 -2.97 5.58 11.17
C LEU A 276 -2.71 6.19 12.56
N THR A 277 -2.46 7.51 12.63
CA THR A 277 -2.31 8.21 13.92
C THR A 277 -3.59 8.14 14.76
N VAL A 278 -4.74 8.29 14.09
CA VAL A 278 -6.07 8.17 14.72
C VAL A 278 -6.29 6.74 15.25
N CYS A 279 -5.87 5.72 14.48
CA CYS A 279 -5.93 4.32 14.91
C CYS A 279 -5.07 4.09 16.17
N TYR A 280 -3.84 4.58 16.21
CA TYR A 280 -2.98 4.46 17.39
C TYR A 280 -3.59 5.12 18.64
N GLU A 281 -4.30 6.23 18.48
CA GLU A 281 -4.99 6.90 19.56
C GLU A 281 -6.33 6.24 19.97
N GLY A 282 -6.76 5.17 19.28
CA GLY A 282 -8.01 4.45 19.57
C GLY A 282 -9.29 5.25 19.30
N ARG A 283 -9.24 6.27 18.43
CA ARG A 283 -10.37 7.16 18.13
C ARG A 283 -11.29 6.57 17.05
N ASN A 284 -12.12 5.59 17.44
CA ASN A 284 -12.91 4.80 16.53
C ASN A 284 -13.92 5.60 15.68
N ASP A 285 -14.53 6.63 16.22
CA ASP A 285 -15.48 7.49 15.50
C ASP A 285 -14.81 8.18 14.30
N GLU A 286 -13.59 8.69 14.48
CA GLU A 286 -12.81 9.31 13.40
C GLU A 286 -12.29 8.27 12.38
N VAL A 287 -12.01 7.05 12.82
CA VAL A 287 -11.68 5.93 11.93
C VAL A 287 -12.88 5.58 11.03
N GLU A 288 -14.09 5.54 11.58
CA GLU A 288 -15.31 5.31 10.80
C GLU A 288 -15.58 6.45 9.83
N GLU A 289 -15.42 7.70 10.25
CA GLU A 289 -15.55 8.87 9.38
C GLU A 289 -14.56 8.80 8.20
N TRP A 290 -13.31 8.41 8.46
CA TRP A 290 -12.31 8.23 7.40
C TRP A 290 -12.69 7.12 6.43
N LEU A 291 -13.20 5.98 6.94
CA LEU A 291 -13.66 4.85 6.11
C LEU A 291 -14.80 5.26 5.17
N GLU A 292 -15.71 6.10 5.63
CA GLU A 292 -16.88 6.52 4.86
C GLU A 292 -16.58 7.63 3.84
N ASN A 293 -15.74 8.58 4.20
CA ASN A 293 -15.60 9.84 3.45
C ASN A 293 -14.27 9.98 2.70
N VAL A 294 -13.21 9.29 3.12
CA VAL A 294 -11.85 9.55 2.65
C VAL A 294 -11.18 8.31 2.07
N ALA A 295 -11.41 7.13 2.65
CA ALA A 295 -10.77 5.89 2.23
C ALA A 295 -11.07 5.56 0.76
N PRO A 296 -10.07 5.06 0.00
CA PRO A 296 -10.32 4.63 -1.37
C PRO A 296 -11.35 3.50 -1.42
N ASP A 297 -12.24 3.56 -2.42
CA ASP A 297 -13.33 2.58 -2.62
C ASP A 297 -12.85 1.44 -3.51
N GLU A 298 -12.55 0.28 -2.92
CA GLU A 298 -12.09 -0.91 -3.62
C GLU A 298 -13.11 -1.48 -4.61
N ASN A 299 -14.41 -1.16 -4.45
CA ASN A 299 -15.46 -1.61 -5.37
C ASN A 299 -15.39 -0.90 -6.73
N LYS A 300 -14.72 0.25 -6.81
CA LYS A 300 -14.47 0.98 -8.06
C LYS A 300 -13.24 0.45 -8.82
N GLY A 301 -12.67 -0.64 -8.36
CA GLY A 301 -11.43 -1.21 -8.88
C GLY A 301 -10.21 -0.78 -8.09
N ILE A 302 -9.20 -1.64 -8.06
CA ILE A 302 -7.95 -1.37 -7.35
C ILE A 302 -7.09 -0.41 -8.16
N TYR A 303 -6.58 0.61 -7.49
CA TYR A 303 -5.60 1.54 -8.01
C TYR A 303 -4.29 1.39 -7.22
N MET A 304 -3.26 0.84 -7.85
CA MET A 304 -2.01 0.46 -7.16
C MET A 304 -1.33 1.60 -6.40
N MET A 305 -1.58 2.86 -6.84
CA MET A 305 -1.01 4.03 -6.14
C MET A 305 -1.67 4.31 -4.77
N ASP A 306 -2.81 3.68 -4.48
CA ASP A 306 -3.47 3.73 -3.17
C ASP A 306 -3.07 2.57 -2.25
N MET A 307 -2.03 1.79 -2.58
CA MET A 307 -1.64 0.59 -1.83
C MET A 307 -1.48 0.86 -0.33
N TYR A 308 -0.81 1.94 0.05
CA TYR A 308 -0.66 2.29 1.47
C TYR A 308 -2.01 2.58 2.14
N ALA A 309 -2.89 3.31 1.46
CA ALA A 309 -4.23 3.61 1.98
C ALA A 309 -5.08 2.34 2.13
N TYR A 310 -4.94 1.36 1.23
CA TYR A 310 -5.60 0.06 1.35
C TYR A 310 -5.11 -0.73 2.58
N LEU A 311 -3.81 -0.75 2.83
CA LEU A 311 -3.23 -1.43 4.00
C LEU A 311 -3.69 -0.77 5.32
N ILE A 312 -3.82 0.55 5.34
CA ILE A 312 -4.39 1.27 6.49
C ILE A 312 -5.90 0.99 6.61
N LYS A 313 -6.63 0.95 5.48
CA LYS A 313 -8.07 0.61 5.47
C LYS A 313 -8.36 -0.75 6.10
N ILE A 314 -7.50 -1.74 5.86
CA ILE A 314 -7.63 -3.05 6.52
C ILE A 314 -7.46 -2.92 8.04
N ARG A 315 -6.51 -2.11 8.53
CA ARG A 315 -6.37 -1.82 9.98
C ARG A 315 -7.60 -1.13 10.54
N CYS A 316 -8.19 -0.19 9.79
CA CYS A 316 -9.45 0.45 10.17
C CYS A 316 -10.59 -0.57 10.26
N TYR A 317 -10.69 -1.50 9.32
CA TYR A 317 -11.66 -2.60 9.39
C TYR A 317 -11.43 -3.50 10.60
N LEU A 318 -10.17 -3.81 10.93
CA LEU A 318 -9.82 -4.58 12.14
C LEU A 318 -10.24 -3.83 13.40
N GLN A 319 -9.97 -2.54 13.49
CA GLN A 319 -10.27 -1.72 14.66
C GLN A 319 -11.78 -1.49 14.86
N THR A 320 -12.55 -1.40 13.76
CA THR A 320 -14.01 -1.22 13.79
C THR A 320 -14.79 -2.55 13.76
N GLY A 321 -14.09 -3.71 13.84
CA GLY A 321 -14.73 -5.03 13.88
C GLY A 321 -15.29 -5.53 12.55
N LYS A 322 -14.94 -4.90 11.42
CA LYS A 322 -15.39 -5.26 10.06
C LYS A 322 -14.51 -6.37 9.46
N TYR A 323 -14.30 -7.47 10.22
CA TYR A 323 -13.31 -8.51 9.90
C TYR A 323 -13.53 -9.19 8.55
N MET A 324 -14.80 -9.34 8.14
CA MET A 324 -15.13 -9.96 6.88
C MET A 324 -14.65 -9.12 5.69
N LEU A 325 -14.90 -7.81 5.75
CA LEU A 325 -14.40 -6.89 4.73
C LEU A 325 -12.88 -6.90 4.69
N ALA A 326 -12.23 -6.87 5.86
CA ALA A 326 -10.78 -6.98 5.97
C ALA A 326 -10.26 -8.28 5.30
N HIS A 327 -10.90 -9.43 5.57
CA HIS A 327 -10.49 -10.73 5.04
C HIS A 327 -10.59 -10.81 3.51
N VAL A 328 -11.73 -10.42 2.96
CA VAL A 328 -11.93 -10.41 1.51
C VAL A 328 -10.91 -9.48 0.84
N PHE A 329 -10.71 -8.31 1.42
CA PHE A 329 -9.84 -7.30 0.82
C PHE A 329 -8.36 -7.69 0.90
N VAL A 330 -7.87 -8.20 2.04
CA VAL A 330 -6.46 -8.63 2.15
C VAL A 330 -6.14 -9.76 1.17
N LYS A 331 -7.08 -10.70 0.96
CA LYS A 331 -6.90 -11.76 -0.05
C LYS A 331 -6.78 -11.21 -1.47
N GLN A 332 -7.59 -10.22 -1.82
CA GLN A 332 -7.49 -9.56 -3.12
C GLN A 332 -6.12 -8.89 -3.30
N LEU A 333 -5.61 -8.21 -2.26
CA LEU A 333 -4.28 -7.59 -2.31
C LEU A 333 -3.16 -8.63 -2.45
N ILE A 334 -3.23 -9.77 -1.75
CA ILE A 334 -2.24 -10.85 -1.87
C ILE A 334 -2.17 -11.36 -3.31
N ILE A 335 -3.32 -11.62 -3.95
CA ILE A 335 -3.38 -12.08 -5.35
C ILE A 335 -2.75 -11.03 -6.27
N LEU A 336 -3.06 -9.77 -6.07
CA LEU A 336 -2.56 -8.66 -6.87
C LEU A 336 -1.04 -8.45 -6.75
N LEU A 337 -0.49 -8.58 -5.54
CA LEU A 337 0.91 -8.30 -5.23
C LEU A 337 1.86 -9.45 -5.59
N THR A 338 1.36 -10.68 -5.64
CA THR A 338 2.17 -11.88 -5.90
C THR A 338 3.03 -11.78 -7.16
N PRO A 339 2.53 -11.33 -8.34
CA PRO A 339 3.35 -11.23 -9.54
C PRO A 339 4.40 -10.11 -9.49
N GLY A 340 4.22 -9.11 -8.64
CA GLY A 340 5.02 -7.87 -8.60
C GLY A 340 6.27 -7.92 -7.73
N LYS A 341 6.56 -9.04 -7.06
CA LYS A 341 7.71 -9.20 -6.14
C LYS A 341 7.83 -8.10 -5.07
N ARG A 342 6.70 -7.60 -4.59
CA ARG A 342 6.63 -6.58 -3.53
C ARG A 342 6.64 -7.26 -2.17
N HIS A 343 7.83 -7.67 -1.73
CA HIS A 343 8.00 -8.53 -0.55
C HIS A 343 7.55 -7.86 0.76
N MET A 344 7.80 -6.56 0.92
CA MET A 344 7.36 -5.84 2.12
C MET A 344 5.83 -5.72 2.18
N ASP A 345 5.16 -5.40 1.07
CA ASP A 345 3.71 -5.33 1.04
C ASP A 345 3.07 -6.72 1.22
N MET A 346 3.69 -7.77 0.67
CA MET A 346 3.26 -9.15 0.88
C MET A 346 3.39 -9.57 2.35
N CYS A 347 4.52 -9.25 2.99
CA CYS A 347 4.73 -9.47 4.42
C CYS A 347 3.65 -8.77 5.25
N GLU A 348 3.36 -7.50 4.95
CA GLU A 348 2.30 -6.72 5.61
C GLU A 348 0.91 -7.33 5.39
N CYS A 349 0.60 -7.83 4.19
CA CYS A 349 -0.66 -8.51 3.91
C CYS A 349 -0.80 -9.83 4.70
N TYR A 350 0.24 -10.65 4.78
CA TYR A 350 0.22 -11.87 5.60
C TYR A 350 0.06 -11.55 7.08
N MET A 351 0.73 -10.53 7.58
CA MET A 351 0.55 -10.03 8.95
C MET A 351 -0.90 -9.63 9.22
N LEU A 352 -1.50 -8.81 8.34
CA LEU A 352 -2.89 -8.38 8.46
C LEU A 352 -3.86 -9.57 8.36
N SER A 353 -3.57 -10.57 7.51
CA SER A 353 -4.33 -11.81 7.43
C SER A 353 -4.26 -12.59 8.75
N ALA A 354 -3.08 -12.71 9.36
CA ALA A 354 -2.91 -13.35 10.67
C ALA A 354 -3.70 -12.61 11.76
N MET A 355 -3.71 -11.27 11.75
CA MET A 355 -4.51 -10.45 12.69
C MET A 355 -6.00 -10.73 12.56
N ILE A 356 -6.51 -10.89 11.34
CA ILE A 356 -7.92 -11.22 11.09
C ILE A 356 -8.25 -12.57 11.71
N PHE A 357 -7.41 -13.59 11.49
CA PHE A 357 -7.61 -14.92 12.10
C PHE A 357 -7.45 -14.89 13.61
N HIS A 358 -6.53 -14.07 14.13
CA HIS A 358 -6.41 -13.84 15.58
C HIS A 358 -7.71 -13.31 16.17
N LYS A 359 -8.29 -12.28 15.58
CA LYS A 359 -9.57 -11.69 16.01
C LYS A 359 -10.75 -12.66 15.84
N ALA A 360 -10.67 -13.58 14.87
CA ALA A 360 -11.66 -14.64 14.68
C ALA A 360 -11.47 -15.86 15.62
N GLY A 361 -10.38 -15.91 16.40
CA GLY A 361 -10.06 -17.04 17.29
C GLY A 361 -9.56 -18.29 16.55
N ASP A 362 -9.20 -18.18 15.28
CA ASP A 362 -8.70 -19.29 14.45
C ASP A 362 -7.17 -19.38 14.54
N LYS A 363 -6.71 -20.11 15.55
CA LYS A 363 -5.28 -20.28 15.83
C LYS A 363 -4.51 -20.96 14.71
N LYS A 364 -5.15 -21.91 14.00
CA LYS A 364 -4.47 -22.67 12.94
C LYS A 364 -4.10 -21.76 11.78
N HIS A 365 -5.08 -21.06 11.20
CA HIS A 365 -4.82 -20.17 10.07
C HIS A 365 -4.01 -18.94 10.49
N LEU A 366 -4.14 -18.46 11.76
CA LEU A 366 -3.24 -17.45 12.32
C LEU A 366 -1.78 -17.91 12.19
N CYS A 367 -1.44 -19.10 12.67
CA CYS A 367 -0.06 -19.61 12.63
C CYS A 367 0.42 -19.80 11.18
N GLU A 368 -0.42 -20.30 10.28
CA GLU A 368 -0.08 -20.48 8.86
C GLU A 368 0.24 -19.14 8.15
N GLU A 369 -0.55 -18.10 8.39
CA GLU A 369 -0.32 -16.79 7.79
C GLU A 369 0.85 -16.05 8.46
N LEU A 370 0.98 -16.17 9.78
CA LEU A 370 2.08 -15.56 10.52
C LEU A 370 3.43 -16.20 10.16
N GLU A 371 3.48 -17.50 9.89
CA GLU A 371 4.69 -18.20 9.41
C GLU A 371 5.19 -17.60 8.08
N LYS A 372 4.28 -17.41 7.09
CA LYS A 372 4.63 -16.74 5.82
C LYS A 372 5.12 -15.31 6.02
N CYS A 373 4.51 -14.60 6.96
CA CYS A 373 4.91 -13.24 7.33
C CYS A 373 6.33 -13.24 7.92
N LEU A 374 6.60 -14.12 8.91
CA LEU A 374 7.88 -14.20 9.60
C LEU A 374 9.01 -14.64 8.68
N GLU A 375 8.77 -15.58 7.76
CA GLU A 375 9.75 -15.98 6.73
C GLU A 375 10.23 -14.77 5.90
N LEU A 376 9.31 -13.91 5.47
CA LEU A 376 9.67 -12.69 4.74
C LEU A 376 10.32 -11.64 5.64
N ALA A 377 9.80 -11.48 6.85
CA ALA A 377 10.30 -10.49 7.81
C ALA A 377 11.73 -10.79 8.25
N GLU A 378 12.05 -12.03 8.57
CA GLU A 378 13.40 -12.46 8.95
C GLU A 378 14.36 -12.34 7.77
N LYS A 379 13.96 -12.83 6.58
CA LYS A 379 14.77 -12.77 5.37
C LYS A 379 15.20 -11.35 4.99
N TYR A 380 14.32 -10.37 5.17
CA TYR A 380 14.54 -8.98 4.77
C TYR A 380 14.67 -8.02 5.96
N ASN A 381 14.72 -8.55 7.18
CA ASN A 381 14.87 -7.82 8.43
C ASN A 381 13.80 -6.72 8.66
N TYR A 382 12.50 -7.06 8.47
CA TYR A 382 11.38 -6.13 8.66
C TYR A 382 10.93 -6.07 10.13
N VAL A 383 11.82 -5.72 11.04
CA VAL A 383 11.52 -5.72 12.49
C VAL A 383 10.42 -4.73 12.83
N ARG A 384 10.56 -3.46 12.41
CA ARG A 384 9.59 -2.42 12.77
C ARG A 384 8.25 -2.55 12.05
N LEU A 385 8.22 -3.17 10.85
CA LEU A 385 6.98 -3.47 10.15
C LEU A 385 6.02 -4.31 11.04
N LEU A 386 6.58 -5.25 11.81
CA LEU A 386 5.81 -6.12 12.70
C LEU A 386 5.65 -5.51 14.09
N ALA A 387 6.74 -5.03 14.69
CA ALA A 387 6.75 -4.52 16.06
C ALA A 387 5.82 -3.31 16.27
N ASP A 388 5.64 -2.47 15.24
CA ASP A 388 4.75 -1.31 15.29
C ASP A 388 3.28 -1.67 15.48
N GLU A 389 2.89 -2.94 15.29
CA GLU A 389 1.53 -3.41 15.51
C GLU A 389 1.17 -3.69 16.98
N GLY A 390 2.09 -3.43 17.88
CA GLY A 390 1.85 -3.38 19.31
C GLY A 390 1.24 -4.64 19.91
N ASN A 391 0.29 -4.48 20.82
CA ASN A 391 -0.34 -5.58 21.57
C ASN A 391 -0.87 -6.71 20.67
N CYS A 392 -1.42 -6.40 19.50
CA CYS A 392 -1.95 -7.40 18.58
C CYS A 392 -0.85 -8.35 18.11
N MET A 393 0.30 -7.81 17.72
CA MET A 393 1.46 -8.62 17.31
C MET A 393 2.02 -9.44 18.46
N ALA A 394 2.19 -8.86 19.65
CA ALA A 394 2.69 -9.58 20.82
C ALA A 394 1.79 -10.78 21.19
N GLN A 395 0.46 -10.62 21.11
CA GLN A 395 -0.50 -11.71 21.36
C GLN A 395 -0.40 -12.81 20.29
N MET A 396 -0.29 -12.45 19.01
CA MET A 396 -0.13 -13.43 17.94
C MET A 396 1.17 -14.22 18.08
N LEU A 397 2.29 -13.55 18.39
CA LEU A 397 3.58 -14.21 18.60
C LEU A 397 3.54 -15.13 19.81
N SER A 398 2.87 -14.75 20.90
CA SER A 398 2.71 -15.65 22.06
C SER A 398 1.96 -16.95 21.67
N ILE A 399 0.94 -16.87 20.81
CA ILE A 399 0.22 -18.05 20.30
C ILE A 399 1.15 -18.87 19.40
N TYR A 400 1.86 -18.21 18.49
CA TYR A 400 2.77 -18.85 17.54
C TYR A 400 3.89 -19.60 18.24
N GLN A 401 4.55 -18.96 19.22
CA GLN A 401 5.64 -19.57 19.99
C GLN A 401 5.19 -20.79 20.82
N GLN A 402 3.95 -20.81 21.32
CA GLN A 402 3.40 -21.99 21.98
C GLN A 402 3.28 -23.20 21.04
N GLU A 403 3.04 -22.98 19.75
CA GLU A 403 2.86 -24.04 18.74
C GLU A 403 4.17 -24.43 18.03
N LYS A 404 5.04 -23.47 17.77
CA LYS A 404 6.24 -23.64 16.92
C LYS A 404 7.58 -23.56 17.67
N GLY A 405 7.57 -23.05 18.90
CA GLY A 405 8.76 -22.75 19.69
C GLY A 405 9.19 -21.28 19.60
N GLU A 406 10.11 -20.92 20.48
CA GLU A 406 10.69 -19.57 20.55
C GLU A 406 11.98 -19.49 19.73
N ASP A 407 12.24 -18.32 19.14
CA ASP A 407 13.49 -17.97 18.49
C ASP A 407 13.85 -16.50 18.75
N ASP A 408 15.11 -16.11 18.49
CA ASP A 408 15.62 -14.78 18.80
C ASP A 408 14.89 -13.67 18.01
N PHE A 409 14.48 -13.93 16.77
CA PHE A 409 13.81 -12.93 15.93
C PHE A 409 12.39 -12.64 16.43
N THR A 410 11.63 -13.69 16.73
CA THR A 410 10.25 -13.54 17.26
C THR A 410 10.26 -12.94 18.67
N ASN A 411 11.26 -13.27 19.50
CA ASN A 411 11.44 -12.68 20.83
C ASN A 411 11.74 -11.18 20.74
N LEU A 412 12.63 -10.76 19.84
CA LEU A 412 12.92 -9.34 19.61
C LEU A 412 11.66 -8.57 19.18
N ILE A 413 10.89 -9.10 18.21
CA ILE A 413 9.67 -8.44 17.74
C ILE A 413 8.65 -8.35 18.89
N MET A 414 8.48 -9.40 19.67
CA MET A 414 7.54 -9.43 20.78
C MET A 414 7.89 -8.40 21.86
N GLU A 415 9.17 -8.25 22.20
CA GLU A 415 9.63 -7.23 23.16
C GLU A 415 9.27 -5.84 22.67
N LEU A 416 9.64 -5.50 21.43
CA LEU A 416 9.35 -4.19 20.83
C LEU A 416 7.86 -3.93 20.65
N ALA A 417 7.09 -4.94 20.28
CA ALA A 417 5.63 -4.86 20.15
C ALA A 417 4.96 -4.59 21.51
N ASN A 418 5.44 -5.20 22.59
CA ASN A 418 4.95 -4.90 23.94
C ASN A 418 5.24 -3.45 24.33
N GLU A 419 6.41 -2.89 23.99
CA GLU A 419 6.69 -1.48 24.24
C GLU A 419 5.72 -0.53 23.51
N VAL A 420 5.42 -0.80 22.24
CA VAL A 420 4.45 -0.05 21.47
C VAL A 420 3.05 -0.21 22.05
N GLY A 421 2.68 -1.43 22.42
CA GLY A 421 1.39 -1.72 23.05
C GLY A 421 1.17 -1.01 24.38
N MET A 422 2.24 -0.83 25.20
CA MET A 422 2.16 -0.04 26.43
C MET A 422 1.88 1.45 26.16
N ARG A 423 2.42 1.99 25.06
CA ARG A 423 2.20 3.39 24.66
C ARG A 423 0.82 3.61 24.03
N PHE A 424 0.31 2.59 23.32
CA PHE A 424 -0.94 2.63 22.55
C PHE A 424 -1.85 1.45 22.89
N PRO A 425 -2.41 1.38 24.12
CA PRO A 425 -3.18 0.23 24.57
C PRO A 425 -4.50 0.04 23.81
N ASP A 426 -5.01 1.10 23.16
CA ASP A 426 -6.27 1.07 22.42
C ASP A 426 -6.08 0.87 20.89
N TYR A 427 -4.84 0.78 20.41
CA TYR A 427 -4.53 0.49 19.01
C TYR A 427 -5.00 -0.92 18.63
N LEU A 428 -5.76 -1.01 17.56
CA LEU A 428 -6.40 -2.24 17.07
C LEU A 428 -7.27 -2.95 18.12
N LYS A 429 -7.64 -2.23 19.18
CA LYS A 429 -8.62 -2.72 20.14
C LYS A 429 -10.01 -2.57 19.54
N SER A 430 -10.54 -3.70 19.10
CA SER A 430 -11.89 -3.74 18.55
C SER A 430 -12.95 -3.62 19.64
N PRO A 431 -14.06 -2.90 19.40
CA PRO A 431 -15.27 -2.98 20.25
C PRO A 431 -15.77 -4.42 20.41
N ALA A 432 -15.40 -5.30 19.47
CA ALA A 432 -15.75 -6.72 19.46
C ALA A 432 -14.80 -7.63 20.25
N GLU A 433 -13.93 -7.12 21.11
CA GLU A 433 -13.34 -7.95 22.18
C GLU A 433 -14.40 -8.54 23.13
N TYR A 434 -15.66 -8.16 22.97
CA TYR A 434 -16.84 -8.90 23.36
C TYR A 434 -17.27 -9.90 22.26
N PHE A 435 -16.38 -10.73 21.74
CA PHE A 435 -16.78 -12.00 21.19
C PHE A 435 -17.18 -12.88 22.39
N GLU A 436 -18.41 -12.73 22.84
CA GLU A 436 -19.02 -13.79 23.59
C GLU A 436 -19.00 -15.02 22.69
N GLU A 437 -18.17 -16.00 22.99
CA GLU A 437 -18.20 -17.27 22.28
C GLU A 437 -19.63 -17.77 22.18
N LEU A 438 -19.98 -18.32 21.01
CA LEU A 438 -21.25 -19.00 20.90
C LEU A 438 -21.27 -20.15 21.91
N THR A 439 -22.25 -20.14 22.79
CA THR A 439 -22.47 -21.25 23.71
C THR A 439 -22.70 -22.55 22.94
N ALA A 440 -22.50 -23.71 23.58
CA ALA A 440 -22.76 -25.00 22.96
C ALA A 440 -24.17 -25.08 22.33
N THR A 441 -25.16 -24.45 22.99
CA THR A 441 -26.53 -24.37 22.47
C THR A 441 -26.63 -23.50 21.23
N GLU A 442 -25.97 -22.35 21.22
CA GLU A 442 -25.98 -21.44 20.06
C GLU A 442 -25.23 -22.06 18.87
N LYS A 443 -24.12 -22.76 19.11
CA LYS A 443 -23.41 -23.54 18.07
C LYS A 443 -24.32 -24.62 17.46
N ALA A 444 -25.10 -25.32 18.30
CA ALA A 444 -26.08 -26.32 17.83
C ALA A 444 -27.19 -25.67 16.99
N VAL A 445 -27.77 -24.55 17.46
CA VAL A 445 -28.79 -23.80 16.71
C VAL A 445 -28.25 -23.34 15.37
N LEU A 446 -27.01 -22.76 15.32
CA LEU A 446 -26.39 -22.30 14.10
C LEU A 446 -26.17 -23.44 13.08
N ARG A 447 -25.76 -24.63 13.54
CA ARG A 447 -25.62 -25.83 12.68
C ARG A 447 -26.95 -26.24 12.07
N LEU A 448 -28.02 -26.19 12.84
CA LEU A 448 -29.38 -26.54 12.36
C LEU A 448 -29.90 -25.47 11.39
N MET A 449 -29.56 -24.19 11.61
CA MET A 449 -29.80 -23.11 10.65
C MET A 449 -29.11 -23.38 9.31
N ALA A 450 -27.88 -23.87 9.35
CA ALA A 450 -27.08 -24.17 8.14
C ALA A 450 -27.66 -25.36 7.36
N GLN A 451 -28.39 -26.25 8.03
CA GLN A 451 -29.16 -27.35 7.41
C GLN A 451 -30.49 -26.87 6.80
N GLY A 452 -30.81 -25.59 6.84
CA GLY A 452 -32.05 -25.04 6.28
C GLY A 452 -33.30 -25.14 7.17
N MET A 453 -33.18 -25.63 8.40
CA MET A 453 -34.33 -25.88 9.29
C MET A 453 -34.94 -24.56 9.81
N SER A 454 -36.23 -24.40 9.76
CA SER A 454 -36.97 -23.29 10.38
C SER A 454 -36.82 -23.27 11.91
N ASN A 455 -37.16 -22.16 12.56
CA ASN A 455 -37.08 -22.05 14.03
C ASN A 455 -38.00 -23.06 14.74
N ASP A 456 -39.13 -23.44 14.14
CA ASP A 456 -40.04 -24.42 14.67
C ASP A 456 -39.47 -25.84 14.57
N GLU A 457 -38.85 -26.20 13.45
CA GLU A 457 -38.16 -27.46 13.26
C GLU A 457 -36.96 -27.61 14.19
N ILE A 458 -36.17 -26.50 14.38
CA ILE A 458 -35.07 -26.48 15.34
C ILE A 458 -35.60 -26.68 16.77
N ALA A 459 -36.70 -26.01 17.14
CA ALA A 459 -37.30 -26.11 18.43
C ALA A 459 -37.76 -27.56 18.72
N ASN A 460 -38.44 -28.19 17.77
CA ASN A 460 -38.86 -29.59 17.87
C ASN A 460 -37.63 -30.51 17.99
N LYS A 461 -36.61 -30.34 17.18
CA LYS A 461 -35.39 -31.18 17.18
C LYS A 461 -34.59 -31.05 18.47
N MET A 462 -34.57 -29.87 19.08
CA MET A 462 -33.85 -29.59 20.32
C MET A 462 -34.67 -29.76 21.59
N GLY A 463 -35.98 -30.14 21.50
CA GLY A 463 -36.87 -30.22 22.64
C GLY A 463 -37.09 -28.90 23.37
N LYS A 464 -37.09 -27.77 22.63
CA LYS A 464 -37.23 -26.41 23.16
C LYS A 464 -38.47 -25.72 22.58
N LYS A 465 -38.87 -24.59 23.17
CA LYS A 465 -39.93 -23.74 22.62
C LYS A 465 -39.36 -22.88 21.48
N THR A 466 -40.17 -22.61 20.45
CA THR A 466 -39.80 -21.73 19.33
C THR A 466 -39.30 -20.35 19.79
N GLY A 467 -39.90 -19.77 20.85
CA GLY A 467 -39.43 -18.51 21.45
C GLY A 467 -38.00 -18.59 21.99
N THR A 468 -37.61 -19.75 22.55
CA THR A 468 -36.24 -19.97 23.02
C THR A 468 -35.24 -20.04 21.86
N VAL A 469 -35.64 -20.68 20.75
CA VAL A 469 -34.81 -20.74 19.53
C VAL A 469 -34.65 -19.35 18.93
N LYS A 470 -35.73 -18.54 18.85
CA LYS A 470 -35.65 -17.13 18.42
C LYS A 470 -34.71 -16.32 19.30
N PHE A 471 -34.75 -16.51 20.61
CA PHE A 471 -33.79 -15.84 21.53
C PHE A 471 -32.35 -16.25 21.24
N HIS A 472 -32.05 -17.53 21.06
CA HIS A 472 -30.72 -17.98 20.67
C HIS A 472 -30.30 -17.46 19.29
N SER A 473 -31.24 -17.40 18.32
CA SER A 473 -30.97 -16.81 16.98
C SER A 473 -30.57 -15.35 17.06
N ASN A 474 -31.29 -14.55 17.85
CA ASN A 474 -30.95 -13.13 18.05
C ASN A 474 -29.58 -12.97 18.74
N ASN A 475 -29.28 -13.81 19.72
CA ASN A 475 -27.96 -13.83 20.36
C ASN A 475 -26.85 -14.22 19.38
N ILE A 476 -27.08 -15.23 18.52
CA ILE A 476 -26.17 -15.61 17.46
C ILE A 476 -25.95 -14.42 16.52
N PHE A 477 -27.03 -13.75 16.07
CA PHE A 477 -26.90 -12.59 15.17
C PHE A 477 -26.11 -11.45 15.83
N ARG A 478 -26.38 -11.14 17.09
CA ARG A 478 -25.64 -10.16 17.88
C ARG A 478 -24.18 -10.56 18.02
N LYS A 479 -23.90 -11.80 18.43
CA LYS A 479 -22.54 -12.33 18.66
C LYS A 479 -21.73 -12.43 17.38
N LEU A 480 -22.34 -12.80 16.25
CA LEU A 480 -21.71 -12.86 14.94
C LEU A 480 -21.73 -11.52 14.19
N GLN A 481 -22.34 -10.48 14.77
CA GLN A 481 -22.49 -9.14 14.20
C GLN A 481 -23.15 -9.17 12.81
N VAL A 482 -24.23 -9.93 12.67
CA VAL A 482 -25.00 -10.09 11.43
C VAL A 482 -26.45 -9.71 11.65
N GLN A 483 -27.15 -9.33 10.56
CA GLN A 483 -28.52 -8.84 10.64
C GLN A 483 -29.57 -9.92 10.38
N ASN A 484 -29.20 -11.04 9.76
CA ASN A 484 -30.14 -12.07 9.37
C ASN A 484 -29.51 -13.47 9.38
N ARG A 485 -30.40 -14.46 9.24
CA ARG A 485 -30.08 -15.89 9.28
C ARG A 485 -29.06 -16.28 8.21
N GLN A 486 -29.24 -15.80 6.95
CA GLN A 486 -28.37 -16.17 5.84
C GLN A 486 -26.96 -15.67 6.10
N GLN A 487 -26.83 -14.46 6.60
CA GLN A 487 -25.54 -13.89 6.99
C GLN A 487 -24.92 -14.66 8.15
N ALA A 488 -25.72 -15.12 9.14
CA ALA A 488 -25.22 -15.92 10.25
C ALA A 488 -24.66 -17.28 9.80
N VAL A 489 -25.34 -17.95 8.88
CA VAL A 489 -24.87 -19.22 8.30
C VAL A 489 -23.61 -19.03 7.49
N ASN A 490 -23.56 -18.01 6.62
CA ASN A 490 -22.37 -17.70 5.84
C ASN A 490 -21.19 -17.38 6.77
N ARG A 491 -21.42 -16.53 7.77
CA ARG A 491 -20.41 -16.16 8.77
C ARG A 491 -19.92 -17.38 9.55
N GLY A 492 -20.82 -18.27 9.97
CA GLY A 492 -20.45 -19.50 10.66
C GLY A 492 -19.59 -20.45 9.84
N ARG A 493 -19.79 -20.51 8.52
CA ARG A 493 -18.92 -21.28 7.60
C ARG A 493 -17.55 -20.64 7.45
N GLU A 494 -17.50 -19.34 7.33
CA GLU A 494 -16.27 -18.57 7.15
C GLU A 494 -15.31 -18.67 8.33
N ILE A 495 -15.86 -18.71 9.56
CA ILE A 495 -15.09 -18.83 10.80
C ILE A 495 -15.02 -20.29 11.31
N ASN A 496 -15.31 -21.28 10.46
CA ASN A 496 -15.25 -22.73 10.76
C ASN A 496 -16.05 -23.17 12.01
N LEU A 497 -17.18 -22.55 12.29
CA LEU A 497 -18.10 -22.96 13.34
C LEU A 497 -19.14 -24.02 12.88
N LEU A 498 -19.19 -24.23 11.54
CA LEU A 498 -20.14 -25.12 10.87
C LEU A 498 -19.46 -26.27 10.16
#